data_75a0b0745ea3ec91c68ecb3378f61a40
#
_entry.id   75a0b0745ea3ec91c68ecb3378f61a40
#
_cell.length_a   1.000
_cell.length_b   1.000
_cell.length_c   1.000
_cell.angle_alpha   90.00
_cell.angle_beta   90.00
_cell.angle_gamma   90.00
#
_symmetry.space_group_name_H-M   'P 1'
#
loop_
_entity.id
_entity.type
_entity.pdbx_description
1 polymer ?
#
loop_
_entity_poly.entity_id
_entity_poly.type
_entity_poly.pdbx_seq_one_letter_code
_entity_poly.pdbx_strand_id
1 'polypeptide(L)'
;LDRHSFGRPLASYQVLKHGFADMKMWLEACRATTAAAVTAISNRSADASLSASVAKSYVGEMATEIIQACVQMHGGIGVTWEHDLHVYLRRAALYRSMFGTPEEHNLRVYALQEAGQQAPRSA
;
A
#
# COMPACT_ATOMS: atom_id res chain seq x y z
N LEU A 1 25.52 7.44 21.93
CA LEU A 1 25.19 6.91 20.61
C LEU A 1 26.13 5.81 20.15
N ASP A 2 27.24 5.64 20.83
CA ASP A 2 28.21 4.61 20.48
C ASP A 2 27.96 3.26 21.16
N ARG A 3 26.89 3.16 21.94
CA ARG A 3 26.50 1.89 22.52
C ARG A 3 25.81 1.03 21.48
N HIS A 4 26.44 -0.07 21.21
CA HIS A 4 25.92 -1.05 20.28
C HIS A 4 25.52 -2.31 21.02
N SER A 5 24.32 -2.81 20.74
CA SER A 5 23.93 -4.18 21.03
C SER A 5 24.07 -4.94 19.72
N PHE A 6 24.93 -5.95 19.68
CA PHE A 6 25.23 -6.73 18.46
C PHE A 6 25.71 -5.83 17.31
N GLY A 7 26.54 -4.84 17.59
CA GLY A 7 27.09 -3.92 16.60
C GLY A 7 26.15 -2.82 16.16
N ARG A 8 25.05 -2.57 16.88
CA ARG A 8 24.04 -1.57 16.51
C ARG A 8 23.64 -0.72 17.73
N PRO A 9 23.40 0.58 17.56
CA PRO A 9 22.81 1.40 18.61
C PRO A 9 21.39 0.91 18.95
N LEU A 10 21.02 0.96 20.22
CA LEU A 10 19.68 0.63 20.67
C LEU A 10 18.59 1.42 19.94
N ALA A 11 18.86 2.70 19.67
CA ALA A 11 17.93 3.55 18.91
C ALA A 11 17.62 2.98 17.52
N SER A 12 18.61 2.36 16.85
CA SER A 12 18.41 1.71 15.55
C SER A 12 17.45 0.54 15.63
N TYR A 13 17.49 -0.26 16.70
CA TYR A 13 16.54 -1.34 16.91
C TYR A 13 15.11 -0.82 17.07
N GLN A 14 14.92 0.27 17.80
CA GLN A 14 13.61 0.88 17.97
C GLN A 14 13.04 1.36 16.63
N VAL A 15 13.86 2.03 15.82
CA VAL A 15 13.47 2.51 14.50
C VAL A 15 13.08 1.35 13.59
N LEU A 16 13.86 0.27 13.56
CA LEU A 16 13.56 -0.91 12.75
C LEU A 16 12.27 -1.58 13.21
N LYS A 17 12.06 -1.70 14.50
CA LYS A 17 10.85 -2.30 15.07
C LYS A 17 9.60 -1.51 14.67
N HIS A 18 9.65 -0.19 14.79
CA HIS A 18 8.55 0.68 14.37
C HIS A 18 8.30 0.61 12.87
N GLY A 19 9.37 0.57 12.07
CA GLY A 19 9.25 0.44 10.63
C GLY A 19 8.60 -0.87 10.20
N PHE A 20 8.95 -1.99 10.84
CA PHE A 20 8.31 -3.28 10.58
C PHE A 20 6.82 -3.27 10.96
N ALA A 21 6.47 -2.62 12.07
CA ALA A 21 5.09 -2.49 12.50
C ALA A 21 4.27 -1.69 11.49
N ASP A 22 4.81 -0.59 10.99
CA ASP A 22 4.17 0.24 9.96
C ASP A 22 3.97 -0.54 8.67
N MET A 23 4.99 -1.27 8.21
CA MET A 23 4.88 -2.10 7.00
C MET A 23 3.83 -3.19 7.16
N LYS A 24 3.76 -3.82 8.32
CA LYS A 24 2.75 -4.83 8.59
C LYS A 24 1.34 -4.24 8.50
N MET A 25 1.15 -3.06 9.07
CA MET A 25 -0.13 -2.35 9.01
C MET A 25 -0.51 -2.02 7.57
N TRP A 26 0.41 -1.45 6.80
CA TRP A 26 0.16 -1.10 5.39
C TRP A 26 -0.17 -2.34 4.56
N LEU A 27 0.56 -3.43 4.76
CA LEU A 27 0.34 -4.68 4.04
C LEU A 27 -1.05 -5.26 4.36
N GLU A 28 -1.44 -5.27 5.61
CA GLU A 28 -2.77 -5.76 6.01
C GLU A 28 -3.89 -4.88 5.45
N ALA A 29 -3.69 -3.57 5.40
CA ALA A 29 -4.64 -2.66 4.79
C ALA A 29 -4.74 -2.89 3.27
N CYS A 30 -3.62 -3.15 2.59
CA CYS A 30 -3.63 -3.52 1.17
C CYS A 30 -4.42 -4.81 0.94
N ARG A 31 -4.22 -5.81 1.77
CA ARG A 31 -4.96 -7.08 1.68
C ARG A 31 -6.45 -6.88 1.91
N ALA A 32 -6.81 -6.08 2.91
CA ALA A 32 -8.21 -5.83 3.25
C ALA A 32 -8.94 -5.10 2.12
N THR A 33 -8.35 -4.05 1.56
CA THR A 33 -8.96 -3.28 0.47
C THR A 33 -9.09 -4.14 -0.80
N THR A 34 -8.09 -4.97 -1.09
CA THR A 34 -8.12 -5.88 -2.24
C THR A 34 -9.21 -6.94 -2.06
N ALA A 35 -9.29 -7.55 -0.88
CA ALA A 35 -10.32 -8.55 -0.58
C ALA A 35 -11.73 -7.95 -0.69
N ALA A 36 -11.92 -6.73 -0.19
CA ALA A 36 -13.20 -6.03 -0.30
C ALA A 36 -13.58 -5.78 -1.76
N ALA A 37 -12.63 -5.37 -2.59
CA ALA A 37 -12.85 -5.14 -4.02
C ALA A 37 -13.22 -6.44 -4.74
N VAL A 38 -12.49 -7.52 -4.48
CA VAL A 38 -12.78 -8.83 -5.08
C VAL A 38 -14.18 -9.31 -4.70
N THR A 39 -14.55 -9.20 -3.44
CA THR A 39 -15.87 -9.58 -2.96
C THR A 39 -16.97 -8.75 -3.62
N ALA A 40 -16.79 -7.43 -3.69
CA ALA A 40 -17.77 -6.55 -4.31
C ALA A 40 -17.96 -6.85 -5.80
N ILE A 41 -16.87 -7.11 -6.52
CA ILE A 41 -16.93 -7.48 -7.95
C ILE A 41 -17.60 -8.84 -8.13
N SER A 42 -17.24 -9.85 -7.33
CA SER A 42 -17.79 -11.19 -7.40
C SER A 42 -19.30 -11.19 -7.13
N ASN A 43 -19.75 -10.37 -6.20
CA ASN A 43 -21.16 -10.25 -5.84
C ASN A 43 -21.93 -9.26 -6.73
N ARG A 44 -21.27 -8.62 -7.68
CA ARG A 44 -21.84 -7.58 -8.54
C ARG A 44 -22.51 -6.48 -7.72
N SER A 45 -21.86 -6.10 -6.63
CA SER A 45 -22.36 -5.07 -5.73
C SER A 45 -22.41 -3.71 -6.42
N ALA A 46 -23.33 -2.86 -6.00
CA ALA A 46 -23.48 -1.51 -6.55
C ALA A 46 -22.22 -0.65 -6.35
N ASP A 47 -21.43 -0.94 -5.29
CA ASP A 47 -20.20 -0.24 -4.96
C ASP A 47 -18.93 -0.92 -5.49
N ALA A 48 -19.05 -1.87 -6.41
CA ALA A 48 -17.90 -2.61 -6.95
C ALA A 48 -16.87 -1.69 -7.59
N SER A 49 -17.31 -0.71 -8.37
CA SER A 49 -16.42 0.27 -9.00
C SER A 49 -15.68 1.12 -7.97
N LEU A 50 -16.40 1.55 -6.92
CA LEU A 50 -15.80 2.32 -5.83
C LEU A 50 -14.76 1.49 -5.09
N SER A 51 -15.09 0.27 -4.71
CA SER A 51 -14.16 -0.63 -4.01
C SER A 51 -12.92 -0.95 -4.83
N ALA A 52 -13.09 -1.16 -6.14
CA ALA A 52 -11.97 -1.41 -7.05
C ALA A 52 -11.04 -0.20 -7.13
N SER A 53 -11.59 1.02 -7.22
CA SER A 53 -10.78 2.24 -7.28
C SER A 53 -10.09 2.53 -5.95
N VAL A 54 -10.74 2.26 -4.82
CA VAL A 54 -10.12 2.38 -3.49
C VAL A 54 -8.92 1.43 -3.39
N ALA A 55 -9.10 0.17 -3.75
CA ALA A 55 -8.02 -0.82 -3.72
C ALA A 55 -6.88 -0.42 -4.65
N LYS A 56 -7.17 -0.02 -5.88
CA LYS A 56 -6.15 0.36 -6.86
C LYS A 56 -5.35 1.58 -6.40
N SER A 57 -6.02 2.58 -5.85
CA SER A 57 -5.37 3.77 -5.31
C SER A 57 -4.46 3.41 -4.12
N TYR A 58 -5.01 2.73 -3.13
CA TYR A 58 -4.29 2.44 -1.89
C TYR A 58 -3.12 1.49 -2.14
N VAL A 59 -3.35 0.37 -2.82
CA VAL A 59 -2.29 -0.61 -3.10
C VAL A 59 -1.22 -0.02 -4.02
N GLY A 60 -1.63 0.75 -5.03
CA GLY A 60 -0.69 1.42 -5.94
C GLY A 60 0.28 2.33 -5.20
N GLU A 61 -0.20 3.06 -4.22
CA GLU A 61 0.63 3.95 -3.41
C GLU A 61 1.44 3.20 -2.36
N MET A 62 0.79 2.33 -1.58
CA MET A 62 1.43 1.69 -0.44
C MET A 62 2.39 0.57 -0.83
N ALA A 63 2.17 -0.14 -1.93
CA ALA A 63 3.12 -1.17 -2.38
C ALA A 63 4.50 -0.57 -2.64
N THR A 64 4.57 0.59 -3.27
CA THR A 64 5.83 1.29 -3.50
C THR A 64 6.47 1.70 -2.16
N GLU A 65 5.69 2.26 -1.25
CA GLU A 65 6.16 2.67 0.08
C GLU A 65 6.73 1.48 0.87
N ILE A 66 6.03 0.35 0.86
CA ILE A 66 6.46 -0.86 1.57
C ILE A 66 7.81 -1.34 1.01
N ILE A 67 7.93 -1.42 -0.30
CA ILE A 67 9.16 -1.92 -0.93
C ILE A 67 10.32 -0.97 -0.69
N GLN A 68 10.10 0.35 -0.77
CA GLN A 68 11.13 1.34 -0.46
C GLN A 68 11.58 1.24 1.00
N ALA A 69 10.65 1.04 1.91
CA ALA A 69 10.98 0.84 3.33
C ALA A 69 11.81 -0.44 3.52
N CYS A 70 11.50 -1.51 2.80
CA CYS A 70 12.29 -2.74 2.82
C CYS A 70 13.71 -2.51 2.31
N VAL A 71 13.87 -1.75 1.22
CA VAL A 71 15.19 -1.41 0.68
C VAL A 71 16.02 -0.67 1.73
N GLN A 72 15.44 0.33 2.38
CA GLN A 72 16.11 1.11 3.42
C GLN A 72 16.50 0.23 4.61
N MET A 73 15.62 -0.65 5.04
CA MET A 73 15.90 -1.53 6.17
C MET A 73 17.01 -2.53 5.87
N HIS A 74 17.03 -3.10 4.67
CA HIS A 74 18.09 -4.02 4.26
C HIS A 74 19.43 -3.31 4.18
N GLY A 75 19.47 -2.08 3.66
CA GLY A 75 20.67 -1.25 3.68
C GLY A 75 21.14 -0.99 5.10
N GLY A 76 20.23 -0.69 6.02
CA GLY A 76 20.53 -0.42 7.42
C GLY A 76 21.08 -1.61 8.19
N ILE A 77 20.71 -2.83 7.83
CA ILE A 77 21.18 -4.06 8.49
C ILE A 77 22.28 -4.79 7.72
N GLY A 78 22.70 -4.25 6.58
CA GLY A 78 23.82 -4.79 5.82
C GLY A 78 23.52 -6.08 5.05
N VAL A 79 22.26 -6.36 4.78
CA VAL A 79 21.85 -7.54 3.99
C VAL A 79 21.82 -7.18 2.51
N THR A 80 22.36 -8.05 1.65
CA THR A 80 22.54 -7.80 0.21
C THR A 80 21.41 -8.39 -0.62
N TRP A 81 20.18 -7.93 -0.41
CA TRP A 81 19.00 -8.32 -1.20
C TRP A 81 18.51 -7.18 -2.10
N GLU A 82 19.35 -6.15 -2.29
CA GLU A 82 19.00 -4.95 -3.01
C GLU A 82 18.53 -5.21 -4.43
N HIS A 83 19.21 -6.15 -5.14
CA HIS A 83 18.88 -6.43 -6.54
C HIS A 83 17.42 -6.91 -6.68
N ASP A 84 17.03 -7.89 -5.89
CA ASP A 84 15.67 -8.44 -5.94
C ASP A 84 14.63 -7.41 -5.53
N LEU A 85 14.91 -6.62 -4.49
CA LEU A 85 14.03 -5.56 -4.03
C LEU A 85 13.84 -4.48 -5.10
N HIS A 86 14.89 -4.14 -5.83
CA HIS A 86 14.78 -3.17 -6.92
C HIS A 86 13.94 -3.71 -8.09
N VAL A 87 13.99 -5.01 -8.37
CA VAL A 87 13.10 -5.63 -9.36
C VAL A 87 11.64 -5.48 -8.94
N TYR A 88 11.33 -5.78 -7.68
CA TYR A 88 9.97 -5.60 -7.14
C TYR A 88 9.53 -4.14 -7.15
N LEU A 89 10.44 -3.23 -6.82
CA LEU A 89 10.15 -1.80 -6.83
C LEU A 89 9.77 -1.32 -8.23
N ARG A 90 10.53 -1.73 -9.25
CA ARG A 90 10.22 -1.39 -10.65
C ARG A 90 8.87 -1.94 -11.08
N ARG A 91 8.56 -3.17 -10.68
CA ARG A 91 7.28 -3.78 -11.00
C ARG A 91 6.13 -3.08 -10.30
N ALA A 92 6.29 -2.72 -9.03
CA ALA A 92 5.29 -1.95 -8.30
C ALA A 92 5.05 -0.58 -8.94
N ALA A 93 6.11 0.10 -9.37
CA ALA A 93 6.01 1.37 -10.08
C ALA A 93 5.25 1.23 -11.40
N LEU A 94 5.48 0.16 -12.14
CA LEU A 94 4.74 -0.13 -13.36
C LEU A 94 3.25 -0.34 -13.06
N TYR A 95 2.93 -1.19 -12.11
CA TYR A 95 1.55 -1.50 -11.75
C TYR A 95 0.81 -0.29 -11.18
N ARG A 96 1.54 0.60 -10.50
CA ARG A 96 0.99 1.84 -9.99
C ARG A 96 0.38 2.70 -11.11
N SER A 97 1.01 2.72 -12.27
CA SER A 97 0.56 3.51 -13.42
C SER A 97 -0.41 2.79 -14.34
N MET A 98 -0.48 1.44 -14.29
CA MET A 98 -1.37 0.67 -15.14
C MET A 98 -2.82 0.81 -14.68
N PHE A 99 -3.73 0.99 -15.63
CA PHE A 99 -5.18 1.10 -15.39
C PHE A 99 -5.55 2.27 -14.48
N GLY A 100 -4.77 3.33 -14.54
CA GLY A 100 -4.97 4.55 -13.77
C GLY A 100 -4.04 4.65 -12.57
N THR A 101 -3.56 5.85 -12.31
CA THR A 101 -2.68 6.17 -11.18
C THR A 101 -3.50 6.26 -9.88
N PRO A 102 -2.85 6.23 -8.70
CA PRO A 102 -3.54 6.49 -7.44
C PRO A 102 -4.27 7.83 -7.44
N GLU A 103 -3.68 8.86 -8.02
CA GLU A 103 -4.29 10.19 -8.11
C GLU A 103 -5.57 10.17 -8.94
N GLU A 104 -5.55 9.50 -10.09
CA GLU A 104 -6.72 9.33 -10.94
C GLU A 104 -7.83 8.56 -10.23
N HIS A 105 -7.47 7.48 -9.54
CA HIS A 105 -8.44 6.68 -8.77
C HIS A 105 -8.98 7.42 -7.56
N ASN A 106 -8.19 8.27 -6.91
CA ASN A 106 -8.68 9.12 -5.83
C ASN A 106 -9.77 10.08 -6.33
N LEU A 107 -9.57 10.69 -7.48
CA LEU A 107 -10.58 11.55 -8.10
C LEU A 107 -11.84 10.76 -8.45
N ARG A 108 -11.67 9.53 -8.96
CA ARG A 108 -12.79 8.65 -9.29
C ARG A 108 -13.57 8.24 -8.04
N VAL A 109 -12.87 7.92 -6.94
CA VAL A 109 -13.50 7.60 -5.65
C VAL A 109 -14.36 8.76 -5.18
N TYR A 110 -13.82 9.97 -5.22
CA TYR A 110 -14.57 11.16 -4.85
C TYR A 110 -15.84 11.33 -5.70
N ALA A 111 -15.70 11.23 -7.01
CA ALA A 111 -16.83 11.36 -7.93
C ALA A 111 -17.91 10.29 -7.69
N LEU A 112 -17.49 9.03 -7.46
CA LEU A 112 -18.42 7.94 -7.19
C LEU A 112 -19.14 8.10 -5.85
N GLN A 113 -18.45 8.61 -4.83
CA GLN A 113 -19.06 8.90 -3.54
C GLN A 113 -20.10 10.02 -3.64
N GLU A 114 -19.78 11.10 -4.37
CA GLU A 114 -20.74 12.19 -4.59
C GLU A 114 -21.97 11.69 -5.35
N ALA A 115 -21.78 10.91 -6.40
CA ALA A 115 -22.88 10.35 -7.17
C ALA A 115 -23.78 9.47 -6.29
N GLY A 116 -23.18 8.66 -5.40
CA GLY A 116 -23.93 7.83 -4.46
C GLY A 116 -24.75 8.64 -3.45
N GLN A 117 -24.21 9.79 -3.01
CA GLN A 117 -24.92 10.67 -2.08
C GLN A 117 -26.08 11.42 -2.74
N GLN A 118 -25.96 11.69 -4.04
CA GLN A 118 -26.99 12.39 -4.81
C GLN A 118 -28.07 11.45 -5.38
N ALA A 119 -27.83 10.15 -5.35
CA ALA A 119 -28.81 9.18 -5.83
C ALA A 119 -30.06 9.20 -4.95
N PRO A 120 -31.29 9.19 -5.53
CA PRO A 120 -32.50 9.15 -4.74
C PRO A 120 -32.52 7.89 -3.88
N ARG A 121 -32.72 8.08 -2.57
CA ARG A 121 -32.91 6.96 -1.66
C ARG A 121 -34.23 6.29 -2.04
N SER A 122 -34.15 5.06 -2.52
CA SER A 122 -35.34 4.26 -2.71
C SER A 122 -36.05 4.09 -1.36
N ALA A 123 -37.27 4.51 -1.31
CA ALA A 123 -38.11 4.39 -0.13
C ALA A 123 -38.34 2.91 0.24
#